data_3bd601ee9a3ce4430addb32456c8f85f
#
_entry.id   3bd601ee9a3ce4430addb32456c8f85f
#
_cell.length_a   1.000
_cell.length_b   1.000
_cell.length_c   1.000
_cell.angle_alpha   90.00
_cell.angle_beta   90.00
_cell.angle_gamma   90.00
#
_symmetry.space_group_name_H-M   'P 1'
#
loop_
_entity.id
_entity.type
_entity.pdbx_description
1 polymer ?
#
loop_
_entity_poly.entity_id
_entity_poly.type
_entity_poly.pdbx_seq_one_letter_code
_entity_poly.pdbx_strand_id
1 'polypeptide(L)'
;MNLQWLYYFDAIAELEHYTRAAEQLHVSQSNLSHAISELEDELGVELFERKGRNIRLTKYGELFRPYVKQSINSLETGIKTLKDYIDPNAGTIVLAGFQSVAQFATDLMVRYQSETNRLEVQFQYSQEGWKSICQKVFDGSADLILATKIDDPRIEGTIIGTHRLV
;
A
#
# COMPACT_ATOMS: atom_id res chain seq x y z
N MET A 1 -9.28 -18.44 -9.36
CA MET A 1 -8.31 -17.52 -8.71
C MET A 1 -8.63 -17.39 -7.23
N ASN A 2 -7.63 -17.55 -6.36
CA ASN A 2 -7.76 -17.47 -4.90
C ASN A 2 -7.08 -16.17 -4.43
N LEU A 3 -7.70 -15.45 -3.50
CA LEU A 3 -7.14 -14.22 -2.93
C LEU A 3 -5.74 -14.43 -2.31
N GLN A 4 -5.51 -15.57 -1.66
CA GLN A 4 -4.24 -15.93 -1.08
C GLN A 4 -3.11 -16.00 -2.12
N TRP A 5 -3.41 -16.43 -3.34
CA TRP A 5 -2.45 -16.47 -4.45
C TRP A 5 -2.00 -15.05 -4.87
N LEU A 6 -2.88 -14.06 -4.75
CA LEU A 6 -2.54 -12.66 -5.02
C LEU A 6 -1.56 -12.10 -3.98
N TYR A 7 -1.76 -12.42 -2.69
CA TYR A 7 -0.79 -12.08 -1.64
C TYR A 7 0.56 -12.76 -1.88
N TYR A 8 0.55 -14.02 -2.29
CA TYR A 8 1.78 -14.75 -2.62
C TYR A 8 2.51 -14.14 -3.80
N PHE A 9 1.76 -13.80 -4.86
CA PHE A 9 2.31 -13.13 -6.04
C PHE A 9 2.95 -11.79 -5.67
N ASP A 10 2.30 -10.93 -4.89
CA ASP A 10 2.82 -9.62 -4.53
C ASP A 10 4.08 -9.73 -3.66
N ALA A 11 4.10 -10.61 -2.67
CA ALA A 11 5.28 -10.85 -1.84
C ALA A 11 6.49 -11.37 -2.65
N ILE A 12 6.26 -12.28 -3.59
CA ILE A 12 7.34 -12.76 -4.47
C ILE A 12 7.81 -11.65 -5.41
N ALA A 13 6.90 -10.86 -5.95
CA ALA A 13 7.22 -9.73 -6.83
C ALA A 13 8.01 -8.62 -6.12
N GLU A 14 7.83 -8.46 -4.81
CA GLU A 14 8.59 -7.50 -4.01
C GLU A 14 9.99 -7.99 -3.67
N LEU A 15 10.10 -9.25 -3.25
CA LEU A 15 11.35 -9.83 -2.75
C LEU A 15 12.23 -10.45 -3.84
N GLU A 16 11.70 -10.69 -5.02
CA GLU A 16 12.32 -11.40 -6.15
C GLU A 16 12.96 -12.75 -5.73
N HIS A 17 12.38 -13.39 -4.68
CA HIS A 17 12.96 -14.59 -4.08
C HIS A 17 11.92 -15.46 -3.37
N TYR A 18 11.68 -16.68 -3.89
CA TYR A 18 10.66 -17.59 -3.34
C TYR A 18 10.88 -17.96 -1.87
N THR A 19 12.11 -18.28 -1.47
CA THR A 19 12.37 -18.70 -0.09
C THR A 19 12.11 -17.57 0.91
N ARG A 20 12.57 -16.35 0.59
CA ARG A 20 12.31 -15.17 1.46
C ARG A 20 10.84 -14.84 1.54
N ALA A 21 10.12 -14.92 0.42
CA ALA A 21 8.67 -14.69 0.41
C ALA A 21 7.94 -15.75 1.24
N ALA A 22 8.36 -17.01 1.16
CA ALA A 22 7.79 -18.09 1.95
C ALA A 22 8.03 -17.90 3.45
N GLU A 23 9.24 -17.47 3.84
CA GLU A 23 9.59 -17.13 5.23
C GLU A 23 8.73 -15.97 5.74
N GLN A 24 8.61 -14.88 4.98
CA GLN A 24 7.79 -13.71 5.34
C GLN A 24 6.31 -14.08 5.52
N LEU A 25 5.80 -14.96 4.67
CA LEU A 25 4.40 -15.39 4.68
C LEU A 25 4.14 -16.59 5.62
N HIS A 26 5.17 -17.11 6.29
CA HIS A 26 5.09 -18.27 7.18
C HIS A 26 4.52 -19.53 6.51
N VAL A 27 4.89 -19.76 5.27
CA VAL A 27 4.48 -20.94 4.48
C VAL A 27 5.68 -21.70 3.94
N SER A 28 5.47 -22.94 3.45
CA SER A 28 6.53 -23.67 2.76
C SER A 28 6.77 -23.09 1.35
N GLN A 29 8.03 -23.09 0.90
CA GLN A 29 8.37 -22.65 -0.46
C GLN A 29 7.66 -23.50 -1.52
N SER A 30 7.45 -24.79 -1.27
CA SER A 30 6.72 -25.67 -2.20
C SER A 30 5.26 -25.28 -2.34
N ASN A 31 4.59 -24.93 -1.24
CA ASN A 31 3.20 -24.43 -1.27
C ASN A 31 3.10 -23.12 -2.03
N LEU A 32 4.04 -22.20 -1.78
CA LEU A 32 4.11 -20.92 -2.47
C LEU A 32 4.32 -21.10 -3.98
N SER A 33 5.26 -21.98 -4.37
CA SER A 33 5.54 -22.29 -5.78
C SER A 33 4.34 -22.94 -6.49
N HIS A 34 3.65 -23.86 -5.80
CA HIS A 34 2.45 -24.50 -6.34
C HIS A 34 1.33 -23.46 -6.56
N ALA A 35 1.07 -22.61 -5.59
CA ALA A 35 0.04 -21.59 -5.69
C ALA A 35 0.27 -20.61 -6.85
N ILE A 36 1.53 -20.27 -7.13
CA ILE A 36 1.87 -19.42 -8.27
C ILE A 36 1.67 -20.18 -9.59
N SER A 37 2.09 -21.45 -9.65
CA SER A 37 1.85 -22.29 -10.84
C SER A 37 0.35 -22.38 -11.17
N GLU A 38 -0.51 -22.60 -10.17
CA GLU A 38 -1.96 -22.61 -10.35
C GLU A 38 -2.51 -21.26 -10.84
N LEU A 39 -1.95 -20.15 -10.33
CA LEU A 39 -2.32 -18.81 -10.78
C LEU A 39 -1.92 -18.58 -12.24
N GLU A 40 -0.71 -18.97 -12.63
CA GLU A 40 -0.18 -18.86 -13.98
C GLU A 40 -0.96 -19.74 -14.97
N ASP A 41 -1.31 -20.96 -14.55
CA ASP A 41 -2.14 -21.89 -15.34
C ASP A 41 -3.55 -21.31 -15.56
N GLU A 42 -4.18 -20.72 -14.55
CA GLU A 42 -5.49 -20.09 -14.68
C GLU A 42 -5.46 -18.87 -15.61
N LEU A 43 -4.37 -18.09 -15.56
CA LEU A 43 -4.20 -16.91 -16.41
C LEU A 43 -3.69 -17.23 -17.80
N GLY A 44 -3.13 -18.43 -18.01
CA GLY A 44 -2.56 -18.89 -19.26
C GLY A 44 -1.24 -18.19 -19.65
N VAL A 45 -0.56 -17.58 -18.67
CA VAL A 45 0.71 -16.86 -18.88
C VAL A 45 1.63 -17.02 -17.67
N GLU A 46 2.93 -17.08 -17.91
CA GLU A 46 3.93 -17.02 -16.85
C GLU A 46 4.07 -15.59 -16.30
N LEU A 47 3.96 -15.43 -15.00
CA LEU A 47 4.11 -14.15 -14.29
C LEU A 47 5.55 -13.91 -13.84
N PHE A 48 6.32 -15.00 -13.64
CA PHE A 48 7.71 -14.95 -13.20
C PHE A 48 8.62 -15.68 -14.18
N GLU A 49 9.84 -15.18 -14.30
CA GLU A 49 10.92 -15.82 -15.05
C GLU A 49 12.18 -15.96 -14.19
N ARG A 50 13.00 -16.98 -14.47
CA ARG A 50 14.29 -17.17 -13.80
C ARG A 50 15.36 -16.30 -14.46
N LYS A 51 16.08 -15.51 -13.66
CA LYS A 51 17.26 -14.77 -14.09
C LYS A 51 18.47 -15.16 -13.22
N GLY A 52 19.19 -16.17 -13.64
CA GLY A 52 20.27 -16.76 -12.86
C GLY A 52 19.74 -17.49 -11.61
N ARG A 53 20.14 -17.03 -10.42
CA ARG A 53 19.67 -17.56 -9.12
C ARG A 53 18.41 -16.88 -8.59
N ASN A 54 18.03 -15.74 -9.16
CA ASN A 54 16.89 -14.94 -8.76
C ASN A 54 15.73 -15.16 -9.72
N ILE A 55 14.57 -14.71 -9.30
CA ILE A 55 13.38 -14.60 -10.14
C ILE A 55 13.04 -13.14 -10.38
N ARG A 56 12.37 -12.87 -11.48
CA ARG A 56 11.83 -11.54 -11.80
C ARG A 56 10.44 -11.69 -12.39
N LEU A 57 9.70 -10.59 -12.37
CA LEU A 57 8.46 -10.52 -13.11
C LEU A 57 8.72 -10.61 -14.61
N THR A 58 7.89 -11.38 -15.32
CA THR A 58 7.74 -11.26 -16.77
C THR A 58 7.02 -9.96 -17.12
N LYS A 59 6.95 -9.63 -18.39
CA LYS A 59 6.12 -8.51 -18.87
C LYS A 59 4.65 -8.66 -18.45
N TYR A 60 4.14 -9.88 -18.38
CA TYR A 60 2.78 -10.16 -17.93
C TYR A 60 2.63 -9.91 -16.41
N GLY A 61 3.62 -10.34 -15.63
CA GLY A 61 3.68 -10.06 -14.19
C GLY A 61 3.75 -8.57 -13.89
N GLU A 62 4.57 -7.80 -14.64
CA GLU A 62 4.65 -6.34 -14.51
C GLU A 62 3.31 -5.65 -14.82
N LEU A 63 2.59 -6.12 -15.84
CA LEU A 63 1.27 -5.61 -16.18
C LEU A 63 0.21 -5.96 -15.12
N PHE A 64 0.30 -7.14 -14.53
CA PHE A 64 -0.68 -7.64 -13.58
C PHE A 64 -0.50 -7.06 -12.17
N ARG A 65 0.75 -6.82 -11.75
CA ARG A 65 1.11 -6.38 -10.39
C ARG A 65 0.33 -5.15 -9.89
N PRO A 66 0.14 -4.06 -10.66
CA PRO A 66 -0.62 -2.90 -10.20
C PRO A 66 -2.07 -3.25 -9.81
N TYR A 67 -2.71 -4.11 -10.59
CA TYR A 67 -4.09 -4.54 -10.32
C TYR A 67 -4.18 -5.44 -9.08
N VAL A 68 -3.20 -6.32 -8.89
CA VAL A 68 -3.11 -7.14 -7.67
C VAL A 68 -2.96 -6.25 -6.44
N LYS A 69 -2.01 -5.31 -6.45
CA LYS A 69 -1.83 -4.35 -5.36
C LYS A 69 -3.08 -3.55 -5.06
N GLN A 70 -3.73 -3.02 -6.08
CA GLN A 70 -4.98 -2.28 -5.92
C GLN A 70 -6.08 -3.14 -5.29
N SER A 71 -6.21 -4.40 -5.71
CA SER A 71 -7.22 -5.32 -5.18
C SER A 71 -6.97 -5.65 -3.71
N ILE A 72 -5.72 -5.96 -3.34
CA ILE A 72 -5.32 -6.22 -1.95
C ILE A 72 -5.60 -5.00 -1.08
N ASN A 73 -5.12 -3.82 -1.49
CA ASN A 73 -5.29 -2.58 -0.73
C ASN A 73 -6.77 -2.19 -0.59
N SER A 74 -7.58 -2.40 -1.63
CA SER A 74 -9.02 -2.14 -1.58
C SER A 74 -9.72 -3.03 -0.56
N LEU A 75 -9.34 -4.30 -0.48
CA LEU A 75 -9.87 -5.23 0.52
C LEU A 75 -9.43 -4.86 1.94
N GLU A 76 -8.15 -4.54 2.12
CA GLU A 76 -7.60 -4.13 3.42
C GLU A 76 -8.25 -2.83 3.90
N THR A 77 -8.46 -1.88 3.00
CA THR A 77 -9.21 -0.64 3.28
C THR A 77 -10.64 -0.95 3.72
N GLY A 78 -11.33 -1.87 3.04
CA GLY A 78 -12.67 -2.31 3.44
C GLY A 78 -12.71 -2.94 4.83
N ILE A 79 -11.73 -3.80 5.13
CA ILE A 79 -11.59 -4.42 6.46
C ILE A 79 -11.31 -3.36 7.53
N LYS A 80 -10.43 -2.39 7.24
CA LYS A 80 -10.14 -1.27 8.13
C LYS A 80 -11.40 -0.45 8.38
N THR A 81 -12.12 -0.06 7.33
CA THR A 81 -13.38 0.71 7.44
C THR A 81 -14.40 0.01 8.34
N LEU A 82 -14.53 -1.31 8.24
CA LEU A 82 -15.40 -2.08 9.12
C LEU A 82 -14.94 -2.02 10.58
N LYS A 83 -13.63 -2.15 10.83
CA LYS A 83 -13.07 -2.05 12.19
C LYS A 83 -13.28 -0.66 12.78
N ASP A 84 -13.04 0.39 12.01
CA ASP A 84 -13.22 1.78 12.42
C ASP A 84 -14.70 2.11 12.68
N TYR A 85 -15.63 1.47 11.96
CA TYR A 85 -17.06 1.57 12.20
C TYR A 85 -17.51 0.90 13.50
N ILE A 86 -16.87 -0.23 13.85
CA ILE A 86 -17.14 -0.97 15.10
C ILE A 86 -16.61 -0.19 16.31
N ASP A 87 -15.43 0.42 16.20
CA ASP A 87 -14.84 1.26 17.23
C ASP A 87 -14.32 2.58 16.64
N PRO A 88 -15.18 3.61 16.58
CA PRO A 88 -14.80 4.90 15.99
C PRO A 88 -13.78 5.69 16.84
N ASN A 89 -13.41 5.22 18.02
CA ASN A 89 -12.40 5.86 18.87
C ASN A 89 -11.01 5.24 18.70
N ALA A 90 -10.92 4.08 18.05
CA ALA A 90 -9.66 3.41 17.72
C ALA A 90 -9.48 3.37 16.19
N GLY A 91 -8.25 3.24 15.74
CA GLY A 91 -7.93 3.09 14.32
C GLY A 91 -6.58 3.70 13.96
N THR A 92 -6.18 3.49 12.71
CA THR A 92 -4.94 4.06 12.17
C THR A 92 -5.24 4.98 11.00
N ILE A 93 -4.77 6.23 11.08
CA ILE A 93 -4.82 7.18 9.97
C ILE A 93 -3.44 7.22 9.31
N VAL A 94 -3.38 6.84 8.05
CA VAL A 94 -2.15 6.83 7.25
C VAL A 94 -2.07 8.12 6.44
N LEU A 95 -1.05 8.93 6.74
CA LEU A 95 -0.73 10.14 5.99
C LEU A 95 0.51 9.88 5.12
N ALA A 96 0.47 10.35 3.88
CA ALA A 96 1.65 10.41 3.02
C ALA A 96 1.94 11.86 2.63
N GLY A 97 3.21 12.21 2.52
CA GLY A 97 3.58 13.58 2.16
C GLY A 97 5.07 13.73 1.86
N PHE A 98 5.45 14.93 1.43
CA PHE A 98 6.85 15.28 1.21
C PHE A 98 7.60 15.44 2.54
N GLN A 99 8.91 15.25 2.50
CA GLN A 99 9.79 15.52 3.64
C GLN A 99 9.66 16.97 4.15
N SER A 100 9.48 17.93 3.26
CA SER A 100 9.33 19.35 3.59
C SER A 100 8.09 19.68 4.44
N VAL A 101 7.09 18.81 4.47
CA VAL A 101 5.86 19.00 5.27
C VAL A 101 5.79 18.04 6.48
N ALA A 102 6.84 17.26 6.74
CA ALA A 102 6.85 16.26 7.82
C ALA A 102 6.62 16.88 9.20
N GLN A 103 7.26 18.03 9.49
CA GLN A 103 7.06 18.74 10.75
C GLN A 103 5.61 19.21 10.90
N PHE A 104 5.04 19.78 9.85
CA PHE A 104 3.64 20.21 9.84
C PHE A 104 2.69 19.02 10.04
N ALA A 105 2.97 17.88 9.40
CA ALA A 105 2.21 16.64 9.61
C ALA A 105 2.23 16.20 11.08
N THR A 106 3.41 16.22 11.70
CA THR A 106 3.57 15.87 13.11
C THR A 106 2.79 16.81 14.02
N ASP A 107 2.90 18.11 13.79
CA ASP A 107 2.18 19.12 14.58
C ASP A 107 0.65 18.93 14.46
N LEU A 108 0.16 18.62 13.25
CA LEU A 108 -1.25 18.34 13.00
C LEU A 108 -1.75 17.10 13.76
N MET A 109 -0.97 16.02 13.77
CA MET A 109 -1.30 14.78 14.50
C MET A 109 -1.37 15.03 16.01
N VAL A 110 -0.36 15.70 16.57
CA VAL A 110 -0.32 16.04 18.01
C VAL A 110 -1.50 16.93 18.39
N ARG A 111 -1.81 17.92 17.56
CA ARG A 111 -2.94 18.81 17.77
C ARG A 111 -4.28 18.07 17.75
N TYR A 112 -4.48 17.19 16.78
CA TYR A 112 -5.67 16.36 16.70
C TYR A 112 -5.86 15.51 17.96
N GLN A 113 -4.81 14.81 18.42
CA GLN A 113 -4.89 14.02 19.65
C GLN A 113 -5.21 14.85 20.88
N SER A 114 -4.61 16.04 21.00
CA SER A 114 -4.85 16.94 22.15
C SER A 114 -6.24 17.56 22.15
N GLU A 115 -6.79 17.93 20.98
CA GLU A 115 -8.09 18.59 20.87
C GLU A 115 -9.26 17.60 20.94
N THR A 116 -9.07 16.37 20.46
CA THR A 116 -10.17 15.39 20.39
C THR A 116 -10.21 14.41 21.57
N ASN A 117 -9.17 14.36 22.40
CA ASN A 117 -8.97 13.36 23.45
C ASN A 117 -9.07 11.89 22.95
N ARG A 118 -8.80 11.66 21.66
CA ARG A 118 -8.83 10.35 21.00
C ARG A 118 -7.43 9.75 20.99
N LEU A 119 -6.97 9.32 22.15
CA LEU A 119 -5.61 8.78 22.34
C LEU A 119 -5.41 7.41 21.68
N GLU A 120 -6.49 6.71 21.34
CA GLU A 120 -6.44 5.39 20.70
C GLU A 120 -6.27 5.46 19.17
N VAL A 121 -6.44 6.64 18.57
CA VAL A 121 -6.15 6.84 17.14
C VAL A 121 -4.65 6.89 16.92
N GLN A 122 -4.15 5.93 16.14
CA GLN A 122 -2.75 5.88 15.72
C GLN A 122 -2.56 6.65 14.42
N PHE A 123 -1.42 7.32 14.29
CA PHE A 123 -1.03 7.97 13.05
C PHE A 123 0.23 7.31 12.49
N GLN A 124 0.22 7.09 11.18
CA GLN A 124 1.41 6.69 10.43
C GLN A 124 1.69 7.76 9.38
N TYR A 125 2.94 8.23 9.32
CA TYR A 125 3.38 9.18 8.31
C TYR A 125 4.47 8.56 7.44
N SER A 126 4.26 8.54 6.12
CA SER A 126 5.26 8.11 5.15
C SER A 126 5.76 9.29 4.31
N GLN A 127 7.09 9.40 4.20
CA GLN A 127 7.74 10.39 3.34
C GLN A 127 7.91 9.81 1.96
N GLU A 128 7.35 10.48 0.96
CA GLU A 128 7.28 9.96 -0.39
C GLU A 128 7.62 11.02 -1.44
N GLY A 129 8.01 10.56 -2.62
CA GLY A 129 8.10 11.41 -3.81
C GLY A 129 6.74 11.59 -4.49
N TRP A 130 6.63 12.58 -5.38
CA TRP A 130 5.37 12.98 -6.04
C TRP A 130 4.56 11.81 -6.62
N LYS A 131 5.20 10.94 -7.40
CA LYS A 131 4.51 9.81 -8.04
C LYS A 131 3.97 8.82 -7.01
N SER A 132 4.73 8.57 -5.95
CA SER A 132 4.35 7.64 -4.89
C SER A 132 3.20 8.18 -4.05
N ILE A 133 3.18 9.48 -3.74
CA ILE A 133 2.09 10.13 -2.99
C ILE A 133 0.75 9.95 -3.71
N CYS A 134 0.70 10.29 -5.01
CA CYS A 134 -0.52 10.12 -5.80
C CYS A 134 -0.97 8.66 -5.87
N GLN A 135 -0.02 7.74 -6.07
CA GLN A 135 -0.32 6.32 -6.14
C GLN A 135 -0.93 5.79 -4.83
N LYS A 136 -0.40 6.21 -3.69
CA LYS A 136 -0.90 5.77 -2.37
C LYS A 136 -2.35 6.17 -2.08
N VAL A 137 -2.82 7.29 -2.64
CA VAL A 137 -4.24 7.66 -2.54
C VAL A 137 -5.09 6.77 -3.43
N PHE A 138 -4.65 6.52 -4.66
CA PHE A 138 -5.43 5.73 -5.60
C PHE A 138 -5.49 4.25 -5.25
N ASP A 139 -4.44 3.71 -4.64
CA ASP A 139 -4.40 2.31 -4.20
C ASP A 139 -4.89 2.09 -2.77
N GLY A 140 -5.33 3.17 -2.08
CA GLY A 140 -5.86 3.10 -0.73
C GLY A 140 -4.83 2.83 0.36
N SER A 141 -3.53 2.93 0.08
CA SER A 141 -2.46 2.74 1.08
C SER A 141 -2.18 4.00 1.92
N ALA A 142 -2.81 5.14 1.59
CA ALA A 142 -2.87 6.32 2.43
C ALA A 142 -4.30 6.86 2.50
N ASP A 143 -4.76 7.23 3.69
CA ASP A 143 -6.07 7.84 3.91
C ASP A 143 -6.06 9.32 3.52
N LEU A 144 -4.94 10.00 3.77
CA LEU A 144 -4.75 11.43 3.50
C LEU A 144 -3.36 11.68 2.91
N ILE A 145 -3.26 12.73 2.10
CA ILE A 145 -1.97 13.21 1.62
C ILE A 145 -1.74 14.69 1.95
N LEU A 146 -0.52 15.03 2.26
CA LEU A 146 -0.04 16.39 2.40
C LEU A 146 0.88 16.71 1.22
N ALA A 147 0.35 17.44 0.24
CA ALA A 147 1.01 17.71 -1.02
C ALA A 147 0.68 19.11 -1.54
N THR A 148 1.32 19.55 -2.60
CA THR A 148 0.87 20.68 -3.39
C THR A 148 -0.42 20.30 -4.14
N LYS A 149 -1.15 21.29 -4.64
CA LYS A 149 -2.39 21.06 -5.39
C LYS A 149 -2.19 19.97 -6.46
N ILE A 150 -3.07 18.98 -6.42
CA ILE A 150 -3.15 17.90 -7.42
C ILE A 150 -4.34 18.21 -8.33
N ASP A 151 -4.10 18.24 -9.61
CA ASP A 151 -5.15 18.54 -10.61
C ASP A 151 -5.70 17.23 -11.20
N ASP A 152 -6.36 16.43 -10.33
CA ASP A 152 -7.01 15.18 -10.70
C ASP A 152 -8.44 15.19 -10.11
N PRO A 153 -9.48 15.00 -10.96
CA PRO A 153 -10.89 15.08 -10.54
C PRO A 153 -11.31 14.02 -9.51
N ARG A 154 -10.49 13.00 -9.30
CA ARG A 154 -10.74 11.95 -8.30
C ARG A 154 -10.23 12.31 -6.91
N ILE A 155 -9.48 13.41 -6.78
CA ILE A 155 -8.88 13.87 -5.51
C ILE A 155 -9.56 15.16 -5.09
N GLU A 156 -10.22 15.12 -3.96
CA GLU A 156 -10.71 16.32 -3.29
C GLU A 156 -9.62 16.86 -2.35
N GLY A 157 -9.33 18.15 -2.44
CA GLY A 157 -8.27 18.79 -1.66
C GLY A 157 -8.70 20.09 -1.02
N THR A 158 -8.23 20.33 0.20
CA THR A 158 -8.40 21.59 0.93
C THR A 158 -7.06 22.26 1.16
N ILE A 159 -6.97 23.56 0.91
CA ILE A 159 -5.76 24.33 1.22
C ILE A 159 -5.70 24.57 2.72
N ILE A 160 -4.71 23.97 3.38
CA ILE A 160 -4.49 24.07 4.82
C ILE A 160 -3.32 25.00 5.19
N GLY A 161 -2.57 25.48 4.20
CA GLY A 161 -1.46 26.41 4.42
C GLY A 161 -0.74 26.76 3.14
N THR A 162 0.14 27.76 3.23
CA THR A 162 1.05 28.14 2.13
C THR A 162 2.48 28.07 2.63
N HIS A 163 3.35 27.43 1.87
CA HIS A 163 4.78 27.34 2.16
C HIS A 163 5.57 28.03 1.07
N ARG A 164 6.51 28.92 1.46
CA ARG A 164 7.45 29.50 0.50
C ARG A 164 8.60 28.52 0.28
N LEU A 165 8.81 28.15 -0.96
CA LEU A 165 10.04 27.48 -1.37
C LEU A 165 11.17 28.52 -1.34
N VAL A 166 12.21 28.25 -0.56
CA VAL A 166 13.42 29.08 -0.44
C VAL A 166 14.52 28.41 -1.24
#